data_6f78b22194bc0550c62f052fc6deafa4
#
_entry.id   6f78b22194bc0550c62f052fc6deafa4
#
_cell.length_a   1.000
_cell.length_b   1.000
_cell.length_c   1.000
_cell.angle_alpha   90.00
_cell.angle_beta   90.00
_cell.angle_gamma   90.00
#
_symmetry.space_group_name_H-M   'P 1'
#
loop_
_entity.id
_entity.type
_entity.pdbx_description
1 polymer ?
#
loop_
_entity_poly.entity_id
_entity_poly.type
_entity_poly.pdbx_seq_one_letter_code
_entity_poly.pdbx_strand_id
1 'polypeptide(L)'
;KELEDSRKLLELEVDLGDETRTIFAGIKKSYTPEQLIGKLVVVIANLKPRKMKFGVSDGMVLATQHDGDIIILQPEKDVAPGSKIS
;
A
#
# COMPACT_ATOMS: atom_id res chain seq x y z
N LYS A 1 8.18 4.66 -1.58
CA LYS A 1 9.60 4.70 -1.94
C LYS A 1 9.93 3.58 -2.91
N GLU A 2 10.70 3.88 -3.93
CA GLU A 2 11.15 2.87 -4.88
C GLU A 2 12.29 2.04 -4.29
N LEU A 3 12.28 0.75 -4.63
CA LEU A 3 13.35 -0.16 -4.27
C LEU A 3 14.20 -0.40 -5.53
N GLU A 4 15.47 -0.05 -5.47
CA GLU A 4 16.37 -0.15 -6.62
C GLU A 4 16.47 -1.56 -7.18
N ASP A 5 16.44 -2.57 -6.31
CA ASP A 5 16.60 -3.96 -6.69
C ASP A 5 15.27 -4.65 -7.04
N SER A 6 14.18 -3.91 -7.09
CA SER A 6 12.88 -4.50 -7.40
C SER A 6 12.22 -3.79 -8.59
N ARG A 7 11.69 -4.60 -9.50
CA ARG A 7 10.93 -4.10 -10.65
C ARG A 7 9.45 -3.96 -10.35
N LYS A 8 8.98 -4.57 -9.25
CA LYS A 8 7.56 -4.68 -8.96
C LYS A 8 7.13 -3.95 -7.70
N LEU A 9 8.02 -3.86 -6.72
CA LEU A 9 7.65 -3.44 -5.38
C LEU A 9 7.92 -1.97 -5.11
N LEU A 10 6.97 -1.32 -4.47
CA LEU A 10 7.16 -0.03 -3.82
C LEU A 10 7.08 -0.26 -2.31
N GLU A 11 7.92 0.44 -1.58
CA GLU A 11 7.86 0.46 -0.12
C GLU A 11 6.97 1.64 0.29
N LEU A 12 5.91 1.34 1.04
CA LEU A 12 4.94 2.35 1.45
C LEU A 12 4.94 2.48 2.97
N GLU A 13 4.89 3.72 3.45
CA GLU A 13 4.61 4.01 4.85
C GLU A 13 3.15 4.38 4.94
N VAL A 14 2.36 3.54 5.59
CA VAL A 14 0.92 3.68 5.66
C VAL A 14 0.49 4.12 7.04
N ASP A 15 -0.25 5.23 7.10
CA ASP A 15 -0.78 5.79 8.34
C ASP A 15 -2.10 5.12 8.69
N LEU A 16 -2.16 4.44 9.83
CA LEU A 16 -3.38 3.79 10.33
C LEU A 16 -4.06 4.58 11.46
N GLY A 17 -3.68 5.84 11.61
CA GLY A 17 -4.25 6.72 12.63
C GLY A 17 -3.42 6.76 13.89
N ASP A 18 -3.26 5.64 14.55
CA ASP A 18 -2.50 5.52 15.80
C ASP A 18 -1.10 4.93 15.60
N GLU A 19 -0.80 4.47 14.41
CA GLU A 19 0.51 3.91 14.07
C GLU A 19 0.75 4.03 12.57
N THR A 20 2.01 3.87 12.17
CA THR A 20 2.36 3.72 10.77
C THR A 20 2.92 2.31 10.55
N ARG A 21 2.74 1.79 9.35
CA ARG A 21 3.28 0.49 8.98
C ARG A 21 3.99 0.57 7.63
N THR A 22 5.05 -0.21 7.52
CA THR A 22 5.75 -0.38 6.26
C THR A 22 5.10 -1.54 5.51
N ILE A 23 4.64 -1.27 4.29
CA ILE A 23 3.98 -2.27 3.45
C ILE A 23 4.65 -2.26 2.08
N PHE A 24 5.01 -3.44 1.59
CA PHE A 24 5.54 -3.58 0.22
C PHE A 24 4.39 -3.98 -0.69
N ALA A 25 4.20 -3.22 -1.76
CA ALA A 25 3.11 -3.45 -2.70
C ALA A 25 3.64 -3.58 -4.12
N GLY A 26 3.13 -4.56 -4.85
CA GLY A 26 3.57 -4.86 -6.23
C GLY A 26 2.93 -3.94 -7.25
N ILE A 27 3.06 -2.63 -7.07
CA ILE A 27 2.37 -1.63 -7.88
C ILE A 27 3.31 -0.69 -8.64
N LYS A 28 4.60 -0.99 -8.66
CA LYS A 28 5.62 -0.10 -9.23
C LYS A 28 5.39 0.19 -10.71
N LYS A 29 4.80 -0.72 -11.45
CA LYS A 29 4.51 -0.52 -12.87
C LYS A 29 3.41 0.52 -13.12
N SER A 30 2.51 0.69 -12.17
CA SER A 30 1.32 1.54 -12.35
C SER A 30 1.39 2.85 -11.57
N TYR A 31 2.27 2.95 -10.58
CA TYR A 31 2.36 4.13 -9.73
C TYR A 31 3.80 4.52 -9.45
N THR A 32 4.03 5.84 -9.36
CA THR A 32 5.27 6.37 -8.81
C THR A 32 5.04 6.71 -7.34
N PRO A 33 6.09 6.76 -6.51
CA PRO A 33 5.92 7.14 -5.10
C PRO A 33 5.21 8.48 -4.92
N GLU A 34 5.50 9.45 -5.78
CA GLU A 34 4.93 10.79 -5.68
C GLU A 34 3.42 10.79 -5.87
N GLN A 35 2.90 9.89 -6.70
CA GLN A 35 1.46 9.78 -6.94
C GLN A 35 0.70 9.26 -5.73
N LEU A 36 1.39 8.56 -4.82
CA LEU A 36 0.77 7.91 -3.68
C LEU A 36 0.78 8.75 -2.41
N ILE A 37 1.61 9.77 -2.36
CA ILE A 37 1.70 10.63 -1.17
C ILE A 37 0.36 11.33 -0.95
N GLY A 38 -0.17 11.18 0.26
CA GLY A 38 -1.45 11.80 0.64
C GLY A 38 -2.68 11.07 0.20
N LYS A 39 -2.54 9.93 -0.50
CA LYS A 39 -3.70 9.15 -0.92
C LYS A 39 -4.18 8.22 0.19
N LEU A 40 -5.49 8.08 0.30
CA LEU A 40 -6.10 7.09 1.15
C LEU A 40 -6.14 5.76 0.42
N VAL A 41 -5.85 4.68 1.13
CA VAL A 41 -5.85 3.33 0.57
C VAL A 41 -6.58 2.38 1.50
N VAL A 42 -7.01 1.25 0.95
CA VAL A 42 -7.65 0.19 1.73
C VAL A 42 -6.58 -0.84 2.09
N VAL A 43 -6.46 -1.13 3.39
CA VAL A 43 -5.39 -1.98 3.91
C VAL A 43 -5.97 -3.11 4.75
N ILE A 44 -5.45 -4.32 4.55
CA ILE A 44 -5.67 -5.43 5.47
C ILE A 44 -4.51 -5.38 6.46
N ALA A 45 -4.82 -5.02 7.71
CA ALA A 45 -3.79 -4.77 8.72
C ALA A 45 -3.62 -5.91 9.72
N ASN A 46 -4.56 -6.86 9.75
CA ASN A 46 -4.56 -7.96 10.73
C ASN A 46 -3.94 -9.25 10.18
N LEU A 47 -3.04 -9.12 9.21
CA LEU A 47 -2.28 -10.24 8.69
C LEU A 47 -0.97 -10.38 9.42
N LYS A 48 -0.40 -11.59 9.44
CA LYS A 48 0.95 -11.78 9.94
C LYS A 48 1.93 -10.99 9.09
N PRO A 49 2.90 -10.30 9.71
CA PRO A 49 3.95 -9.65 8.95
C PRO A 49 4.68 -10.64 8.05
N ARG A 50 4.95 -10.22 6.83
CA ARG A 50 5.62 -11.08 5.85
C ARG A 50 7.07 -10.64 5.68
N LYS A 51 7.97 -11.56 5.96
CA LYS A 51 9.40 -11.30 5.76
C LYS A 51 9.73 -11.40 4.28
N MET A 52 10.35 -10.36 3.75
CA MET A 52 10.71 -10.28 2.34
C MET A 52 12.19 -9.91 2.21
N LYS A 53 12.73 -10.01 1.00
CA LYS A 53 14.13 -9.68 0.72
C LYS A 53 14.49 -8.26 1.18
N PHE A 54 13.57 -7.33 1.05
CA PHE A 54 13.81 -5.91 1.31
C PHE A 54 13.39 -5.45 2.69
N GLY A 55 12.82 -6.33 3.51
CA GLY A 55 12.34 -6.00 4.83
C GLY A 55 11.07 -6.75 5.18
N VAL A 56 10.33 -6.27 6.15
CA VAL A 56 9.09 -6.88 6.59
C VAL A 56 7.91 -6.06 6.12
N SER A 57 6.99 -6.72 5.39
CA SER A 57 5.73 -6.09 4.98
C SER A 57 4.67 -6.38 6.04
N ASP A 58 4.14 -5.34 6.65
CA ASP A 58 3.22 -5.45 7.77
C ASP A 58 1.80 -5.04 7.37
N GLY A 59 1.22 -5.81 6.48
CA GLY A 59 -0.11 -5.58 5.95
C GLY A 59 -0.17 -5.71 4.44
N MET A 60 -1.34 -5.45 3.87
CA MET A 60 -1.55 -5.53 2.44
C MET A 60 -2.44 -4.37 1.96
N VAL A 61 -2.00 -3.67 0.93
CA VAL A 61 -2.82 -2.67 0.24
C VAL A 61 -3.66 -3.38 -0.81
N LEU A 62 -4.96 -3.15 -0.81
CA LEU A 62 -5.87 -3.78 -1.77
C LEU A 62 -5.88 -3.01 -3.09
N ALA A 63 -5.84 -3.76 -4.18
CA ALA A 63 -5.87 -3.23 -5.52
C ALA A 63 -6.58 -4.20 -6.44
N THR A 64 -7.06 -3.70 -7.58
CA THR A 64 -7.61 -4.53 -8.64
C THR A 64 -6.75 -4.38 -9.89
N GLN A 65 -6.90 -5.30 -10.84
CA GLN A 65 -6.23 -5.22 -12.14
C GLN A 65 -7.26 -5.01 -13.22
N HIS A 66 -6.95 -4.13 -14.16
CA HIS A 66 -7.80 -3.88 -15.33
C HIS A 66 -6.92 -3.52 -16.51
N ASP A 67 -7.04 -4.28 -17.60
CA ASP A 67 -6.27 -4.06 -18.84
C ASP A 67 -4.77 -3.94 -18.62
N GLY A 68 -4.23 -4.78 -17.71
CA GLY A 68 -2.80 -4.78 -17.41
C GLY A 68 -2.35 -3.74 -16.39
N ASP A 69 -3.23 -2.82 -16.01
CA ASP A 69 -2.93 -1.82 -15.00
C ASP A 69 -3.36 -2.29 -13.61
N ILE A 70 -2.60 -1.90 -12.61
CA ILE A 70 -2.95 -2.13 -11.22
C ILE A 70 -3.57 -0.86 -10.68
N ILE A 71 -4.76 -0.98 -10.11
CA ILE A 71 -5.52 0.17 -9.63
C ILE A 71 -5.81 -0.03 -8.15
N ILE A 72 -5.30 0.86 -7.30
CA ILE A 72 -5.52 0.77 -5.85
C ILE A 72 -6.97 1.13 -5.52
N LEU A 73 -7.51 0.50 -4.48
CA LEU A 73 -8.84 0.81 -3.99
C LEU A 73 -8.77 1.97 -3.02
N GLN A 74 -9.74 2.87 -3.12
CA GLN A 74 -9.81 4.05 -2.27
C GLN A 74 -11.22 4.23 -1.74
N PRO A 75 -11.39 4.85 -0.55
CA PRO A 75 -12.73 5.23 -0.10
C PRO A 75 -13.28 6.30 -1.04
N GLU A 76 -14.58 6.29 -1.25
CA GLU A 76 -15.24 7.24 -2.13
C GLU A 76 -15.13 8.68 -1.63
N LYS A 77 -15.10 8.84 -0.31
CA LYS A 77 -14.98 10.16 0.35
C LYS A 77 -13.78 10.14 1.27
N ASP A 78 -13.28 11.32 1.59
CA ASP A 78 -12.20 11.43 2.56
C ASP A 78 -12.65 10.95 3.93
N VAL A 79 -11.82 10.11 4.53
CA VAL A 79 -12.04 9.61 5.89
C VAL A 79 -10.73 9.74 6.65
N ALA A 80 -10.79 9.70 7.97
CA ALA A 80 -9.59 9.76 8.78
C ALA A 80 -8.76 8.47 8.59
N PRO A 81 -7.42 8.59 8.51
CA PRO A 81 -6.57 7.39 8.50
C PRO A 81 -6.88 6.49 9.69
N GLY A 82 -6.90 5.19 9.45
CA GLY A 82 -7.24 4.23 10.49
C GLY A 82 -8.72 3.92 10.63
N SER A 83 -9.57 4.54 9.81
CA SER A 83 -11.01 4.22 9.82
C SER A 83 -11.23 2.75 9.46
N LYS A 84 -12.06 2.08 10.24
CA LYS A 84 -12.30 0.65 10.05
C LYS A 84 -13.26 0.38 8.89
N ILE A 85 -13.01 -0.71 8.21
CA ILE A 85 -13.90 -1.21 7.17
C ILE A 85 -14.85 -2.22 7.83
N SER A 86 -16.13 -2.03 7.61
CA SER A 86 -17.15 -2.89 8.18
C SER A 86 -17.94 -3.62 7.10
#